data_54e5b99698b8c5716beda19781baff1e
#
_entry.id   54e5b99698b8c5716beda19781baff1e
#
_cell.length_a   1.000
_cell.length_b   1.000
_cell.length_c   1.000
_cell.angle_alpha   90.00
_cell.angle_beta   90.00
_cell.angle_gamma   90.00
#
_symmetry.space_group_name_H-M   'P 1'
#
loop_
_entity.id
_entity.type
_entity.pdbx_description
1 polymer ?
#
loop_
_entity_poly.entity_id
_entity_poly.type
_entity_poly.pdbx_seq_one_letter_code
_entity_poly.pdbx_strand_id
1 'polypeptide(L)'
;MIKYFLFILFIFSFNNLSAMDKKPYHHIYKDGKLHAFRNLEGGPKRDPNFKWDWKVFREEKKKLKIDYPPEHVIDKKIVLKNLEKHKSDSYVMWLDHASFIIKLGNTTIITDPVFEKNYGPMVFGPKKYIDSPLTLKELPKIDLFLLTHNHYDHMSIRTIKNFPYKNTKVLVPLKLGKYFTKNGYKKDTVKEMDWFDKIKINDEITVTMLPSQHWSKRWIWGDGNTNRSLWGSFLIEYKDKKIFFACDTGPAPFYKELGKKFGPIDLGFGNLGAYNFYPLVPVKDKSTAHANPEELLSLMRDLEVKKVIGMHWGTAILSLEPIWEPPVRFKENAEKLSLIHI
;
A
#
# COMPACT_ATOMS: atom_id res chain seq x y z
N MET A 1 -37.65 -69.33 13.40
CA MET A 1 -37.74 -67.89 13.78
C MET A 1 -36.68 -67.11 13.01
N ILE A 2 -37.04 -66.56 11.87
CA ILE A 2 -36.14 -65.80 11.01
C ILE A 2 -36.39 -64.31 11.31
N LYS A 3 -35.32 -63.59 11.85
CA LYS A 3 -35.37 -62.17 12.11
C LYS A 3 -34.96 -61.44 10.85
N TYR A 4 -35.88 -60.70 10.25
CA TYR A 4 -35.59 -59.75 9.17
C TYR A 4 -34.96 -58.47 9.77
N PHE A 5 -33.75 -58.19 9.36
CA PHE A 5 -33.09 -56.85 9.60
C PHE A 5 -33.46 -55.92 8.43
N LEU A 6 -34.28 -54.93 8.73
CA LEU A 6 -34.57 -53.87 7.78
C LEU A 6 -33.37 -52.90 7.76
N PHE A 7 -32.65 -52.88 6.64
CA PHE A 7 -31.64 -51.84 6.37
C PHE A 7 -32.35 -50.61 5.79
N ILE A 8 -32.47 -49.55 6.58
CA ILE A 8 -32.94 -48.26 6.09
C ILE A 8 -31.74 -47.55 5.47
N LEU A 9 -31.69 -47.50 4.12
CA LEU A 9 -30.75 -46.68 3.37
C LEU A 9 -31.18 -45.21 3.50
N PHE A 10 -30.48 -44.44 4.29
CA PHE A 10 -30.58 -42.97 4.22
C PHE A 10 -29.83 -42.50 2.97
N ILE A 11 -30.57 -42.21 1.89
CA ILE A 11 -30.03 -41.49 0.73
C ILE A 11 -29.91 -40.02 1.15
N PHE A 12 -28.69 -39.63 1.53
CA PHE A 12 -28.34 -38.20 1.58
C PHE A 12 -28.29 -37.69 0.14
N SER A 13 -29.38 -37.08 -0.32
CA SER A 13 -29.35 -36.22 -1.50
C SER A 13 -28.49 -35.00 -1.16
N PHE A 14 -27.22 -35.04 -1.59
CA PHE A 14 -26.42 -33.83 -1.68
C PHE A 14 -27.11 -32.94 -2.73
N ASN A 15 -27.96 -32.05 -2.26
CA ASN A 15 -28.31 -30.88 -3.02
C ASN A 15 -27.02 -30.08 -3.26
N ASN A 16 -26.40 -30.25 -4.42
CA ASN A 16 -25.49 -29.34 -5.00
C ASN A 16 -26.25 -27.99 -5.20
N LEU A 17 -26.38 -27.20 -4.12
CA LEU A 17 -26.57 -25.77 -4.30
C LEU A 17 -25.31 -25.33 -5.03
N SER A 18 -25.43 -25.11 -6.34
CA SER A 18 -24.48 -24.32 -7.11
C SER A 18 -24.22 -23.08 -6.28
N ALA A 19 -22.98 -22.90 -5.81
CA ALA A 19 -22.53 -21.64 -5.30
C ALA A 19 -22.69 -20.66 -6.47
N MET A 20 -23.83 -19.95 -6.50
CA MET A 20 -23.97 -18.80 -7.35
C MET A 20 -22.77 -17.93 -6.98
N ASP A 21 -21.90 -17.64 -7.94
CA ASP A 21 -20.74 -16.78 -7.81
C ASP A 21 -21.20 -15.41 -7.27
N LYS A 22 -21.29 -15.30 -5.93
CA LYS A 22 -21.61 -14.03 -5.31
C LYS A 22 -20.45 -13.10 -5.62
N LYS A 23 -20.73 -12.17 -6.53
CA LYS A 23 -19.78 -11.11 -6.90
C LYS A 23 -19.23 -10.46 -5.61
N PRO A 24 -17.90 -10.26 -5.48
CA PRO A 24 -17.31 -9.67 -4.29
C PRO A 24 -17.96 -8.34 -3.93
N TYR A 25 -18.22 -8.12 -2.63
CA TYR A 25 -18.88 -6.89 -2.15
C TYR A 25 -18.19 -5.60 -2.64
N HIS A 26 -16.87 -5.61 -2.69
CA HIS A 26 -16.09 -4.44 -3.08
C HIS A 26 -16.12 -4.15 -4.59
N HIS A 27 -16.71 -5.02 -5.42
CA HIS A 27 -16.89 -4.79 -6.84
C HIS A 27 -18.19 -4.03 -7.13
N ILE A 28 -18.10 -3.00 -7.95
CA ILE A 28 -19.26 -2.24 -8.44
C ILE A 28 -19.43 -2.56 -9.93
N TYR A 29 -20.58 -3.12 -10.28
CA TYR A 29 -20.90 -3.47 -11.66
C TYR A 29 -21.84 -2.43 -12.27
N LYS A 30 -21.65 -2.15 -13.56
CA LYS A 30 -22.56 -1.35 -14.40
C LYS A 30 -22.72 -2.08 -15.73
N ASP A 31 -23.96 -2.28 -16.20
CA ASP A 31 -24.26 -2.99 -17.44
C ASP A 31 -23.55 -4.36 -17.53
N GLY A 32 -23.58 -5.11 -16.43
CA GLY A 32 -22.94 -6.44 -16.32
C GLY A 32 -21.42 -6.45 -16.26
N LYS A 33 -20.75 -5.31 -16.42
CA LYS A 33 -19.28 -5.20 -16.43
C LYS A 33 -18.77 -4.59 -15.14
N LEU A 34 -17.63 -5.11 -14.64
CA LEU A 34 -16.93 -4.52 -13.49
C LEU A 34 -16.52 -3.10 -13.82
N HIS A 35 -17.11 -2.14 -13.10
CA HIS A 35 -17.01 -0.72 -13.39
C HIS A 35 -16.07 0.01 -12.45
N ALA A 36 -16.22 -0.19 -11.15
CA ALA A 36 -15.48 0.47 -10.09
C ALA A 36 -15.34 -0.43 -8.86
N PHE A 37 -14.72 0.11 -7.82
CA PHE A 37 -14.50 -0.56 -6.54
C PHE A 37 -14.96 0.31 -5.37
N ARG A 38 -15.16 -0.29 -4.21
CA ARG A 38 -15.51 0.38 -2.94
C ARG A 38 -14.75 -0.27 -1.78
N ASN A 39 -14.61 0.47 -0.69
CA ASN A 39 -14.09 -0.08 0.56
C ASN A 39 -15.03 -1.13 1.15
N LEU A 40 -14.49 -1.97 2.04
CA LEU A 40 -15.29 -2.84 2.89
C LEU A 40 -16.16 -2.00 3.84
N GLU A 41 -17.19 -2.61 4.39
CA GLU A 41 -18.09 -1.94 5.34
C GLU A 41 -17.40 -1.63 6.67
N GLY A 42 -17.94 -0.65 7.40
CA GLY A 42 -17.47 -0.27 8.73
C GLY A 42 -16.34 0.77 8.77
N GLY A 43 -15.65 1.01 7.67
CA GLY A 43 -14.65 2.08 7.60
C GLY A 43 -15.26 3.48 7.45
N PRO A 44 -14.49 4.55 7.76
CA PRO A 44 -14.96 5.92 7.62
C PRO A 44 -15.29 6.25 6.17
N LYS A 45 -16.37 7.00 5.98
CA LYS A 45 -16.82 7.43 4.65
C LYS A 45 -16.47 8.89 4.43
N ARG A 46 -15.97 9.20 3.22
CA ARG A 46 -15.79 10.59 2.79
C ARG A 46 -17.15 11.26 2.67
N ASP A 47 -17.26 12.50 3.15
CA ASP A 47 -18.45 13.32 2.92
C ASP A 47 -18.66 13.51 1.40
N PRO A 48 -19.80 13.08 0.84
CA PRO A 48 -20.08 13.21 -0.58
C PRO A 48 -20.18 14.68 -1.03
N ASN A 49 -20.49 15.60 -0.11
CA ASN A 49 -20.59 17.03 -0.38
C ASN A 49 -19.26 17.77 -0.23
N PHE A 50 -18.21 17.08 0.23
CA PHE A 50 -16.90 17.68 0.42
C PHE A 50 -16.33 18.20 -0.90
N LYS A 51 -16.03 19.51 -0.95
CA LYS A 51 -15.35 20.15 -2.06
C LYS A 51 -13.97 20.62 -1.64
N TRP A 52 -12.97 20.23 -2.40
CA TRP A 52 -11.61 20.64 -2.15
C TRP A 52 -11.40 22.11 -2.51
N ASP A 53 -10.98 22.92 -1.55
CA ASP A 53 -10.61 24.32 -1.77
C ASP A 53 -9.09 24.44 -1.98
N TRP A 54 -8.69 24.53 -3.23
CA TRP A 54 -7.28 24.68 -3.61
C TRP A 54 -6.66 26.00 -3.17
N LYS A 55 -7.46 27.07 -2.98
CA LYS A 55 -6.95 28.35 -2.50
C LYS A 55 -6.59 28.26 -1.03
N VAL A 56 -7.50 27.78 -0.20
CA VAL A 56 -7.26 27.55 1.22
C VAL A 56 -6.09 26.59 1.42
N PHE A 57 -6.05 25.46 0.72
CA PHE A 57 -4.95 24.51 0.83
C PHE A 57 -3.59 25.16 0.53
N ARG A 58 -3.48 25.96 -0.52
CA ARG A 58 -2.24 26.63 -0.89
C ARG A 58 -1.81 27.67 0.14
N GLU A 59 -2.74 28.44 0.71
CA GLU A 59 -2.43 29.44 1.74
C GLU A 59 -1.94 28.75 3.02
N GLU A 60 -2.60 27.69 3.47
CA GLU A 60 -2.16 26.94 4.66
C GLU A 60 -0.81 26.26 4.42
N LYS A 61 -0.63 25.64 3.25
CA LYS A 61 0.64 24.99 2.89
C LYS A 61 1.84 25.93 2.89
N LYS A 62 1.67 27.21 2.53
CA LYS A 62 2.74 28.22 2.57
C LYS A 62 3.24 28.50 3.99
N LYS A 63 2.44 28.23 5.02
CA LYS A 63 2.81 28.40 6.43
C LYS A 63 3.71 27.30 6.95
N LEU A 64 3.75 26.14 6.27
CA LEU A 64 4.58 25.02 6.65
C LEU A 64 6.05 25.28 6.29
N LYS A 65 6.92 25.07 7.27
CA LYS A 65 8.37 25.11 7.07
C LYS A 65 8.86 23.73 6.63
N ILE A 66 9.81 23.72 5.68
CA ILE A 66 10.54 22.51 5.33
C ILE A 66 11.76 22.47 6.25
N ASP A 67 11.57 21.81 7.38
CA ASP A 67 12.59 21.70 8.44
C ASP A 67 12.65 20.23 8.87
N TYR A 68 13.81 19.62 8.70
CA TYR A 68 14.11 18.25 9.09
C TYR A 68 15.58 18.12 9.51
N PRO A 69 15.90 17.21 10.45
CA PRO A 69 17.27 17.04 10.90
C PRO A 69 18.17 16.51 9.77
N PRO A 70 19.45 16.91 9.72
CA PRO A 70 20.37 16.53 8.64
C PRO A 70 20.47 15.02 8.40
N GLU A 71 20.36 14.20 9.44
CA GLU A 71 20.39 12.75 9.39
C GLU A 71 19.19 12.11 8.68
N HIS A 72 18.14 12.87 8.39
CA HIS A 72 17.01 12.41 7.59
C HIS A 72 17.44 12.01 6.16
N VAL A 73 18.49 12.62 5.64
CA VAL A 73 19.03 12.31 4.30
C VAL A 73 20.44 11.74 4.45
N ILE A 74 20.58 10.46 4.16
CA ILE A 74 21.87 9.77 4.20
C ILE A 74 22.65 10.04 2.92
N ASP A 75 23.94 10.36 3.06
CA ASP A 75 24.84 10.57 1.91
C ASP A 75 24.84 9.35 0.97
N LYS A 76 24.70 9.59 -0.32
CA LYS A 76 24.61 8.56 -1.35
C LYS A 76 25.78 7.58 -1.34
N LYS A 77 27.01 8.05 -1.07
CA LYS A 77 28.20 7.17 -0.99
C LYS A 77 28.08 6.17 0.15
N ILE A 78 27.51 6.61 1.29
CA ILE A 78 27.22 5.73 2.43
C ILE A 78 26.17 4.69 2.03
N VAL A 79 25.10 5.11 1.36
CA VAL A 79 24.06 4.21 0.89
C VAL A 79 24.61 3.14 -0.05
N LEU A 80 25.40 3.52 -1.07
CA LEU A 80 26.01 2.59 -2.01
C LEU A 80 26.98 1.62 -1.32
N LYS A 81 27.79 2.12 -0.38
CA LYS A 81 28.69 1.28 0.44
C LYS A 81 27.91 0.26 1.28
N ASN A 82 26.80 0.68 1.89
CA ASN A 82 25.96 -0.22 2.68
C ASN A 82 25.29 -1.28 1.81
N LEU A 83 24.80 -0.92 0.62
CA LEU A 83 24.22 -1.89 -0.32
C LEU A 83 25.25 -2.96 -0.72
N GLU A 84 26.49 -2.58 -1.02
CA GLU A 84 27.56 -3.54 -1.35
C GLU A 84 27.92 -4.40 -0.14
N LYS A 85 28.06 -3.81 1.05
CA LYS A 85 28.36 -4.51 2.29
C LYS A 85 27.31 -5.58 2.63
N HIS A 86 26.04 -5.25 2.44
CA HIS A 86 24.88 -6.10 2.81
C HIS A 86 24.27 -6.84 1.62
N LYS A 87 24.98 -6.94 0.51
CA LYS A 87 24.45 -7.57 -0.73
C LYS A 87 23.99 -9.03 -0.56
N SER A 88 24.53 -9.74 0.42
CA SER A 88 24.13 -11.12 0.74
C SER A 88 23.07 -11.22 1.83
N ASP A 89 22.75 -10.13 2.51
CA ASP A 89 21.82 -10.10 3.63
C ASP A 89 20.38 -9.89 3.15
N SER A 90 19.42 -10.19 4.02
CA SER A 90 18.05 -9.67 3.89
C SER A 90 18.01 -8.29 4.54
N TYR A 91 17.47 -7.31 3.84
CA TYR A 91 17.41 -5.92 4.33
C TYR A 91 16.17 -5.19 3.81
N VAL A 92 15.86 -4.08 4.47
CA VAL A 92 14.91 -3.07 4.04
C VAL A 92 15.68 -1.77 3.82
N MET A 93 15.42 -1.10 2.72
CA MET A 93 15.97 0.20 2.40
C MET A 93 14.84 1.14 1.99
N TRP A 94 14.69 2.25 2.70
CA TRP A 94 13.78 3.31 2.33
C TRP A 94 14.39 4.17 1.21
N LEU A 95 13.71 4.29 0.09
CA LEU A 95 14.12 5.17 -0.99
C LEU A 95 13.57 6.58 -0.80
N ASP A 96 12.28 6.69 -0.58
CA ASP A 96 11.54 7.88 -0.19
C ASP A 96 10.04 7.51 -0.05
N HIS A 97 9.26 8.34 0.59
CA HIS A 97 7.78 8.25 0.68
C HIS A 97 7.28 6.81 0.99
N ALA A 98 6.65 6.14 0.02
CA ALA A 98 6.22 4.74 0.11
C ALA A 98 7.11 3.79 -0.73
N SER A 99 8.25 4.28 -1.21
CA SER A 99 9.17 3.50 -2.05
C SER A 99 10.22 2.82 -1.20
N PHE A 100 10.28 1.49 -1.24
CA PHE A 100 11.26 0.67 -0.53
C PHE A 100 11.90 -0.37 -1.44
N ILE A 101 13.14 -0.72 -1.12
CA ILE A 101 13.75 -1.97 -1.56
C ILE A 101 13.70 -2.93 -0.37
N ILE A 102 13.10 -4.09 -0.58
CA ILE A 102 13.03 -5.17 0.42
C ILE A 102 13.74 -6.39 -0.18
N LYS A 103 14.87 -6.77 0.39
CA LYS A 103 15.59 -7.97 -0.04
C LYS A 103 15.33 -9.11 0.94
N LEU A 104 14.86 -10.23 0.43
CA LEU A 104 14.55 -11.45 1.18
C LEU A 104 15.27 -12.62 0.53
N GLY A 105 16.37 -13.06 1.13
CA GLY A 105 17.24 -14.03 0.51
C GLY A 105 17.74 -13.57 -0.86
N ASN A 106 17.41 -14.33 -1.90
CA ASN A 106 17.80 -14.02 -3.29
C ASN A 106 16.77 -13.19 -4.07
N THR A 107 15.67 -12.77 -3.43
CA THR A 107 14.61 -12.00 -4.09
C THR A 107 14.63 -10.56 -3.64
N THR A 108 14.74 -9.65 -4.58
CA THR A 108 14.69 -8.20 -4.33
C THR A 108 13.36 -7.64 -4.82
N ILE A 109 12.64 -6.99 -3.92
CA ILE A 109 11.31 -6.42 -4.12
C ILE A 109 11.43 -4.90 -4.12
N ILE A 110 10.71 -4.22 -5.01
CA ILE A 110 10.52 -2.78 -4.96
C ILE A 110 9.03 -2.46 -4.78
N THR A 111 8.72 -1.48 -3.93
CA THR A 111 7.34 -1.05 -3.66
C THR A 111 7.13 0.38 -4.14
N ASP A 112 6.01 0.66 -4.78
CA ASP A 112 5.50 2.00 -5.15
C ASP A 112 6.57 3.01 -5.60
N PRO A 113 7.49 2.68 -6.53
CA PRO A 113 8.61 3.54 -6.84
C PRO A 113 8.20 4.75 -7.68
N VAL A 114 8.55 5.96 -7.19
CA VAL A 114 8.39 7.23 -7.91
C VAL A 114 9.71 8.00 -7.88
N PHE A 115 10.44 7.98 -9.00
CA PHE A 115 11.76 8.63 -9.13
C PHE A 115 11.71 10.07 -9.66
N GLU A 116 10.53 10.58 -9.95
CA GLU A 116 10.33 11.96 -10.38
C GLU A 116 10.45 12.94 -9.19
N LYS A 117 10.77 14.21 -9.52
CA LYS A 117 10.88 15.29 -8.52
C LYS A 117 9.52 15.78 -7.99
N ASN A 118 8.42 15.35 -8.61
CA ASN A 118 7.08 15.78 -8.22
C ASN A 118 6.07 14.65 -8.39
N TYR A 119 5.05 14.65 -7.54
CA TYR A 119 3.95 13.70 -7.57
C TYR A 119 2.79 14.26 -8.39
N GLY A 120 2.84 14.04 -9.70
CA GLY A 120 1.80 14.52 -10.61
C GLY A 120 2.13 14.28 -12.07
N PRO A 121 1.22 14.68 -12.97
CA PRO A 121 1.47 14.59 -14.40
C PRO A 121 2.53 15.61 -14.82
N MET A 122 3.50 15.16 -15.62
CA MET A 122 4.62 15.99 -16.14
C MET A 122 5.37 16.71 -15.02
N VAL A 123 5.21 18.03 -14.88
CA VAL A 123 5.88 18.91 -13.90
C VAL A 123 4.93 19.40 -12.80
N PHE A 124 3.68 18.95 -12.84
CA PHE A 124 2.65 19.40 -11.89
C PHE A 124 2.62 18.49 -10.65
N GLY A 125 1.94 18.94 -9.61
CA GLY A 125 1.75 18.22 -8.36
C GLY A 125 2.75 18.63 -7.26
N PRO A 126 2.63 18.03 -6.07
CA PRO A 126 3.53 18.26 -4.95
C PRO A 126 4.97 17.93 -5.31
N LYS A 127 5.89 18.87 -5.01
CA LYS A 127 7.32 18.69 -5.25
C LYS A 127 7.94 18.00 -4.04
N LYS A 128 8.82 17.03 -4.29
CA LYS A 128 9.69 16.45 -3.27
C LYS A 128 10.68 17.53 -2.78
N TYR A 129 10.94 17.57 -1.49
CA TYR A 129 11.97 18.42 -0.88
C TYR A 129 13.25 17.64 -0.57
N ILE A 130 13.21 16.31 -0.69
CA ILE A 130 14.39 15.44 -0.72
C ILE A 130 14.39 14.64 -2.02
N ASP A 131 15.57 14.21 -2.45
CA ASP A 131 15.74 13.28 -3.58
C ASP A 131 15.85 11.83 -3.07
N SER A 132 15.47 10.86 -3.90
CA SER A 132 15.75 9.46 -3.61
C SER A 132 17.26 9.22 -3.57
N PRO A 133 17.78 8.40 -2.63
CA PRO A 133 19.22 8.14 -2.51
C PRO A 133 19.82 7.41 -3.72
N LEU A 134 18.98 6.76 -4.52
CA LEU A 134 19.37 6.07 -5.76
C LEU A 134 18.61 6.62 -6.95
N THR A 135 19.22 6.54 -8.11
CA THR A 135 18.55 6.71 -9.41
C THR A 135 18.07 5.36 -9.94
N LEU A 136 17.21 5.36 -10.96
CA LEU A 136 16.78 4.12 -11.63
C LEU A 136 17.92 3.25 -12.14
N LYS A 137 19.05 3.87 -12.56
CA LYS A 137 20.23 3.17 -13.08
C LYS A 137 21.07 2.50 -11.98
N GLU A 138 20.93 2.96 -10.75
CA GLU A 138 21.67 2.48 -9.58
C GLU A 138 20.91 1.44 -8.77
N LEU A 139 19.67 1.16 -9.16
CA LEU A 139 18.89 0.10 -8.53
C LEU A 139 19.58 -1.25 -8.68
N PRO A 140 19.64 -2.07 -7.61
CA PRO A 140 19.99 -3.46 -7.75
C PRO A 140 18.99 -4.16 -8.68
N LYS A 141 19.32 -5.37 -9.13
CA LYS A 141 18.36 -6.17 -9.90
C LYS A 141 17.09 -6.36 -9.08
N ILE A 142 15.96 -5.99 -9.65
CA ILE A 142 14.64 -6.14 -9.04
C ILE A 142 13.93 -7.35 -9.63
N ASP A 143 13.53 -8.28 -8.78
CA ASP A 143 12.84 -9.51 -9.18
C ASP A 143 11.32 -9.37 -9.08
N LEU A 144 10.83 -8.52 -8.17
CA LEU A 144 9.40 -8.29 -7.93
C LEU A 144 9.10 -6.80 -7.75
N PHE A 145 8.12 -6.30 -8.51
CA PHE A 145 7.56 -4.95 -8.40
C PHE A 145 6.16 -5.04 -7.80
N LEU A 146 5.93 -4.43 -6.65
CA LEU A 146 4.64 -4.30 -6.00
C LEU A 146 4.11 -2.88 -6.15
N LEU A 147 2.87 -2.73 -6.61
CA LEU A 147 2.18 -1.45 -6.69
C LEU A 147 0.88 -1.52 -5.92
N THR A 148 0.69 -0.64 -4.93
CA THR A 148 -0.48 -0.66 -4.04
C THR A 148 -1.71 0.00 -4.66
N HIS A 149 -1.55 1.11 -5.36
CA HIS A 149 -2.64 1.83 -6.01
C HIS A 149 -2.13 2.85 -7.04
N ASN A 150 -3.01 3.64 -7.62
CA ASN A 150 -2.70 4.49 -8.78
C ASN A 150 -2.53 5.98 -8.48
N HIS A 151 -2.48 6.44 -7.24
CA HIS A 151 -2.19 7.84 -6.94
C HIS A 151 -0.81 8.22 -7.49
N TYR A 152 -0.58 9.51 -7.71
CA TYR A 152 0.62 9.99 -8.38
C TYR A 152 1.89 9.83 -7.55
N ASP A 153 1.78 9.80 -6.25
CA ASP A 153 2.85 9.60 -5.28
C ASP A 153 3.21 8.12 -5.04
N HIS A 154 2.44 7.19 -5.63
CA HIS A 154 2.72 5.74 -5.60
C HIS A 154 2.98 5.17 -7.00
N MET A 155 2.32 5.68 -8.03
CA MET A 155 2.45 5.19 -9.39
C MET A 155 2.95 6.27 -10.35
N SER A 156 4.17 6.18 -10.81
CA SER A 156 4.72 7.01 -11.88
C SER A 156 4.80 6.26 -13.19
N ILE A 157 4.12 6.79 -14.22
CA ILE A 157 4.21 6.25 -15.59
C ILE A 157 5.63 6.42 -16.14
N ARG A 158 6.32 7.51 -15.79
CA ARG A 158 7.70 7.75 -16.24
C ARG A 158 8.65 6.75 -15.60
N THR A 159 8.52 6.48 -14.31
CA THR A 159 9.26 5.42 -13.62
C THR A 159 8.98 4.07 -14.26
N ILE A 160 7.71 3.67 -14.47
CA ILE A 160 7.34 2.41 -15.13
C ILE A 160 7.96 2.31 -16.52
N LYS A 161 7.87 3.38 -17.33
CA LYS A 161 8.44 3.43 -18.69
C LYS A 161 9.95 3.28 -18.70
N ASN A 162 10.65 3.92 -17.77
CA ASN A 162 12.12 3.96 -17.73
C ASN A 162 12.74 2.93 -16.78
N PHE A 163 11.93 2.08 -16.15
CA PHE A 163 12.41 1.03 -15.25
C PHE A 163 13.35 0.06 -15.97
N PRO A 164 14.55 -0.20 -15.46
CA PRO A 164 15.59 -0.92 -16.21
C PRO A 164 15.29 -2.41 -16.40
N TYR A 165 14.48 -3.01 -15.53
CA TYR A 165 14.24 -4.46 -15.50
C TYR A 165 12.83 -4.82 -16.02
N LYS A 166 12.65 -4.88 -17.35
CA LYS A 166 11.33 -5.14 -17.95
C LYS A 166 10.82 -6.58 -17.82
N ASN A 167 11.69 -7.50 -17.40
CA ASN A 167 11.31 -8.89 -17.11
C ASN A 167 10.95 -9.12 -15.63
N THR A 168 10.97 -8.07 -14.80
CA THR A 168 10.54 -8.11 -13.40
C THR A 168 9.10 -8.59 -13.31
N LYS A 169 8.80 -9.53 -12.40
CA LYS A 169 7.40 -9.84 -12.04
C LYS A 169 6.74 -8.62 -11.45
N VAL A 170 5.52 -8.34 -11.86
CA VAL A 170 4.74 -7.18 -11.42
C VAL A 170 3.43 -7.66 -10.82
N LEU A 171 3.17 -7.31 -9.56
CA LEU A 171 1.88 -7.53 -8.91
C LEU A 171 1.21 -6.19 -8.68
N VAL A 172 0.02 -6.03 -9.19
CA VAL A 172 -0.76 -4.79 -9.14
C VAL A 172 -2.22 -5.07 -8.87
N PRO A 173 -2.97 -4.13 -8.28
CA PRO A 173 -4.40 -4.25 -8.16
C PRO A 173 -5.11 -4.33 -9.52
N LEU A 174 -6.32 -4.88 -9.52
CA LEU A 174 -7.19 -4.99 -10.70
C LEU A 174 -7.27 -3.66 -11.47
N LYS A 175 -7.16 -3.74 -12.80
CA LYS A 175 -7.21 -2.66 -13.80
C LYS A 175 -5.97 -1.76 -13.86
N LEU A 176 -4.86 -2.13 -13.21
CA LEU A 176 -3.59 -1.41 -13.30
C LEU A 176 -2.54 -2.06 -14.22
N GLY A 177 -2.66 -3.32 -14.56
CA GLY A 177 -1.70 -4.05 -15.40
C GLY A 177 -1.44 -3.41 -16.77
N LYS A 178 -2.46 -2.76 -17.35
CA LYS A 178 -2.34 -2.03 -18.61
C LYS A 178 -1.27 -0.94 -18.63
N TYR A 179 -0.96 -0.34 -17.49
CA TYR A 179 0.07 0.69 -17.41
C TYR A 179 1.47 0.13 -17.54
N PHE A 180 1.67 -1.14 -17.19
CA PHE A 180 2.93 -1.85 -17.36
C PHE A 180 3.06 -2.41 -18.78
N THR A 181 2.05 -3.13 -19.26
CA THR A 181 2.09 -3.76 -20.59
C THR A 181 2.24 -2.74 -21.73
N LYS A 182 1.62 -1.55 -21.61
CA LYS A 182 1.80 -0.43 -22.55
C LYS A 182 3.20 0.22 -22.47
N ASN A 183 3.99 -0.09 -21.45
CA ASN A 183 5.32 0.48 -21.23
C ASN A 183 6.44 -0.58 -21.29
N GLY A 184 6.25 -1.64 -22.07
CA GLY A 184 7.28 -2.60 -22.44
C GLY A 184 7.43 -3.81 -21.53
N TYR A 185 6.53 -4.01 -20.55
CA TYR A 185 6.50 -5.25 -19.78
C TYR A 185 5.74 -6.35 -20.53
N LYS A 186 6.22 -7.59 -20.44
CA LYS A 186 5.53 -8.74 -21.03
C LYS A 186 4.24 -9.03 -20.25
N LYS A 187 3.19 -9.43 -20.96
CA LYS A 187 1.88 -9.68 -20.35
C LYS A 187 1.91 -10.79 -19.28
N ASP A 188 2.73 -11.81 -19.48
CA ASP A 188 2.92 -12.94 -18.57
C ASP A 188 3.65 -12.57 -17.28
N THR A 189 4.47 -11.51 -17.29
CA THR A 189 5.14 -10.99 -16.09
C THR A 189 4.26 -10.08 -15.24
N VAL A 190 3.12 -9.60 -15.76
CA VAL A 190 2.22 -8.67 -15.06
C VAL A 190 0.97 -9.41 -14.60
N LYS A 191 0.74 -9.44 -13.29
CA LYS A 191 -0.44 -10.05 -12.67
C LYS A 191 -1.27 -9.00 -11.96
N GLU A 192 -2.53 -8.89 -12.36
CA GLU A 192 -3.53 -8.14 -11.61
C GLU A 192 -4.08 -9.02 -10.49
N MET A 193 -4.22 -8.44 -9.30
CA MET A 193 -4.70 -9.13 -8.10
C MET A 193 -5.98 -8.48 -7.58
N ASP A 194 -6.90 -9.30 -7.13
CA ASP A 194 -8.02 -8.91 -6.30
C ASP A 194 -7.67 -9.07 -4.81
N TRP A 195 -8.47 -8.51 -3.91
CA TRP A 195 -8.31 -8.76 -2.48
C TRP A 195 -8.44 -10.23 -2.16
N PHE A 196 -7.50 -10.72 -1.36
CA PHE A 196 -7.30 -12.11 -0.95
C PHE A 196 -6.70 -13.03 -2.03
N ASP A 197 -6.39 -12.52 -3.23
CA ASP A 197 -5.61 -13.29 -4.19
C ASP A 197 -4.21 -13.56 -3.62
N LYS A 198 -3.75 -14.80 -3.79
CA LYS A 198 -2.47 -15.29 -3.31
C LYS A 198 -1.64 -15.83 -4.47
N ILE A 199 -0.43 -15.32 -4.64
CA ILE A 199 0.48 -15.67 -5.73
C ILE A 199 1.81 -16.16 -5.17
N LYS A 200 2.21 -17.37 -5.54
CA LYS A 200 3.55 -17.90 -5.28
C LYS A 200 4.54 -17.26 -6.26
N ILE A 201 5.54 -16.56 -5.75
CA ILE A 201 6.59 -15.90 -6.53
C ILE A 201 7.68 -16.90 -6.89
N ASN A 202 8.14 -17.66 -5.89
CA ASN A 202 9.09 -18.76 -5.95
C ASN A 202 8.84 -19.71 -4.79
N ASP A 203 9.75 -20.65 -4.52
CA ASP A 203 9.55 -21.64 -3.46
C ASP A 203 9.59 -21.04 -2.04
N GLU A 204 10.22 -19.87 -1.86
CA GLU A 204 10.38 -19.23 -0.56
C GLU A 204 9.38 -18.09 -0.33
N ILE A 205 8.84 -17.47 -1.40
CA ILE A 205 8.03 -16.24 -1.30
C ILE A 205 6.65 -16.43 -1.89
N THR A 206 5.67 -16.05 -1.09
CA THR A 206 4.27 -15.93 -1.50
C THR A 206 3.76 -14.54 -1.15
N VAL A 207 2.94 -13.95 -2.02
CA VAL A 207 2.34 -12.63 -1.81
C VAL A 207 0.82 -12.74 -1.85
N THR A 208 0.16 -12.22 -0.82
CA THR A 208 -1.29 -12.10 -0.75
C THR A 208 -1.68 -10.63 -0.78
N MET A 209 -2.62 -10.25 -1.64
CA MET A 209 -3.18 -8.91 -1.63
C MET A 209 -4.29 -8.80 -0.58
N LEU A 210 -4.25 -7.77 0.26
CA LEU A 210 -5.20 -7.54 1.34
C LEU A 210 -5.94 -6.21 1.14
N PRO A 211 -7.17 -6.06 1.67
CA PRO A 211 -7.91 -4.82 1.59
C PRO A 211 -7.23 -3.67 2.34
N SER A 212 -7.49 -2.44 1.90
CA SER A 212 -7.12 -1.20 2.58
C SER A 212 -8.28 -0.23 2.56
N GLN A 213 -8.38 0.62 3.60
CA GLN A 213 -9.37 1.70 3.69
C GLN A 213 -8.85 2.92 2.93
N HIS A 214 -8.99 2.89 1.61
CA HIS A 214 -8.44 3.92 0.73
C HIS A 214 -9.32 4.15 -0.50
N TRP A 215 -8.77 4.70 -1.55
CA TRP A 215 -9.44 4.98 -2.82
C TRP A 215 -8.40 5.05 -3.96
N SER A 216 -8.88 5.15 -5.20
CA SER A 216 -8.02 5.29 -6.36
C SER A 216 -8.50 6.42 -7.29
N LYS A 217 -7.56 7.19 -7.81
CA LYS A 217 -7.82 8.22 -8.82
C LYS A 217 -6.52 8.56 -9.55
N ARG A 218 -6.57 8.67 -10.86
CA ARG A 218 -5.41 9.05 -11.67
C ARG A 218 -5.63 10.34 -12.44
N TRP A 219 -6.87 10.68 -12.73
CA TRP A 219 -7.22 11.88 -13.48
C TRP A 219 -7.59 13.02 -12.55
N ILE A 220 -7.01 14.20 -12.76
CA ILE A 220 -7.20 15.35 -11.88
C ILE A 220 -8.49 16.12 -12.16
N TRP A 221 -9.09 15.96 -13.33
CA TRP A 221 -10.31 16.67 -13.74
C TRP A 221 -11.54 15.77 -13.59
N GLY A 222 -12.50 16.25 -12.80
CA GLY A 222 -13.77 15.53 -12.57
C GLY A 222 -13.61 14.21 -11.80
N ASP A 223 -14.71 13.53 -11.54
CA ASP A 223 -14.76 12.27 -10.79
C ASP A 223 -14.83 11.00 -11.67
N GLY A 224 -14.75 11.18 -13.00
CA GLY A 224 -15.02 10.12 -13.97
C GLY A 224 -14.17 8.86 -13.88
N ASN A 225 -13.03 8.88 -13.19
CA ASN A 225 -12.18 7.71 -12.96
C ASN A 225 -11.87 7.41 -11.50
N THR A 226 -12.58 8.04 -10.54
CA THR A 226 -12.50 7.71 -9.13
C THR A 226 -12.90 6.25 -8.94
N ASN A 227 -12.08 5.50 -8.19
CA ASN A 227 -12.26 4.08 -7.87
C ASN A 227 -12.43 3.15 -9.08
N ARG A 228 -11.86 3.53 -10.25
CA ARG A 228 -11.90 2.70 -11.47
C ARG A 228 -10.83 1.61 -11.51
N SER A 229 -9.86 1.65 -10.65
CA SER A 229 -8.92 0.57 -10.33
C SER A 229 -9.04 0.22 -8.85
N LEU A 230 -8.66 -1.00 -8.52
CA LEU A 230 -8.58 -1.45 -7.14
C LEU A 230 -7.34 -0.83 -6.47
N TRP A 231 -7.26 -0.92 -5.15
CA TRP A 231 -6.13 -0.60 -4.27
C TRP A 231 -6.00 -1.70 -3.22
N GLY A 232 -4.85 -1.82 -2.59
CA GLY A 232 -4.66 -2.80 -1.50
C GLY A 232 -3.25 -2.93 -1.02
N SER A 233 -3.12 -3.52 0.15
CA SER A 233 -1.89 -3.86 0.83
C SER A 233 -1.36 -5.21 0.37
N PHE A 234 -0.09 -5.51 0.67
CA PHE A 234 0.51 -6.80 0.39
C PHE A 234 1.01 -7.47 1.68
N LEU A 235 0.62 -8.72 1.88
CA LEU A 235 1.25 -9.61 2.84
C LEU A 235 2.26 -10.48 2.09
N ILE A 236 3.53 -10.33 2.45
CA ILE A 236 4.65 -11.07 1.88
C ILE A 236 5.05 -12.13 2.90
N GLU A 237 4.89 -13.39 2.54
CA GLU A 237 5.33 -14.53 3.34
C GLU A 237 6.67 -15.02 2.79
N TYR A 238 7.69 -15.03 3.64
CA TYR A 238 9.04 -15.51 3.34
C TYR A 238 9.49 -16.48 4.43
N LYS A 239 9.60 -17.78 4.10
CA LYS A 239 9.88 -18.83 5.08
C LYS A 239 8.89 -18.76 6.25
N ASP A 240 9.38 -18.59 7.47
CA ASP A 240 8.59 -18.44 8.70
C ASP A 240 8.22 -16.97 9.03
N LYS A 241 8.62 -16.02 8.18
CA LYS A 241 8.41 -14.58 8.38
C LYS A 241 7.27 -14.04 7.54
N LYS A 242 6.57 -13.07 8.11
CA LYS A 242 5.50 -12.33 7.44
C LYS A 242 5.78 -10.83 7.47
N ILE A 243 5.67 -10.20 6.32
CA ILE A 243 5.86 -8.76 6.15
C ILE A 243 4.57 -8.18 5.58
N PHE A 244 4.00 -7.19 6.23
CA PHE A 244 2.83 -6.47 5.77
C PHE A 244 3.27 -5.12 5.21
N PHE A 245 3.09 -4.92 3.92
CA PHE A 245 3.29 -3.64 3.27
C PHE A 245 1.93 -2.98 3.04
N ALA A 246 1.60 -1.99 3.87
CA ALA A 246 0.34 -1.28 3.74
C ALA A 246 0.30 -0.47 2.43
N CYS A 247 -0.87 -0.42 1.80
CA CYS A 247 -1.28 0.71 0.98
C CYS A 247 -1.48 1.92 1.89
N ASP A 248 -1.65 3.10 1.33
CA ASP A 248 -2.27 4.17 2.07
C ASP A 248 -3.59 3.70 2.65
N THR A 249 -3.82 4.01 3.92
CA THR A 249 -5.02 3.53 4.59
C THR A 249 -5.44 4.43 5.73
N GLY A 250 -6.75 4.63 5.87
CA GLY A 250 -7.39 5.11 7.08
C GLY A 250 -7.69 3.97 8.07
N PRO A 251 -8.14 4.29 9.28
CA PRO A 251 -8.56 3.30 10.26
C PRO A 251 -9.81 2.55 9.75
N ALA A 252 -9.88 1.23 9.98
CA ALA A 252 -11.04 0.42 9.64
C ALA A 252 -11.13 -0.84 10.51
N PRO A 253 -12.34 -1.30 10.87
CA PRO A 253 -12.51 -2.43 11.78
C PRO A 253 -12.05 -3.77 11.21
N PHE A 254 -11.99 -3.93 9.90
CA PHE A 254 -11.59 -5.18 9.26
C PHE A 254 -10.12 -5.56 9.52
N TYR A 255 -9.27 -4.63 9.96
CA TYR A 255 -7.87 -4.95 10.31
C TYR A 255 -7.76 -5.94 11.45
N LYS A 256 -8.67 -5.88 12.42
CA LYS A 256 -8.73 -6.86 13.51
C LYS A 256 -9.03 -8.29 13.00
N GLU A 257 -9.91 -8.40 12.02
CA GLU A 257 -10.22 -9.71 11.41
C GLU A 257 -9.05 -10.20 10.52
N LEU A 258 -8.33 -9.26 9.86
CA LEU A 258 -7.10 -9.62 9.14
C LEU A 258 -6.01 -10.11 10.11
N GLY A 259 -5.85 -9.49 11.28
CA GLY A 259 -4.93 -9.94 12.33
C GLY A 259 -5.22 -11.36 12.78
N LYS A 260 -6.47 -11.66 13.13
CA LYS A 260 -6.88 -13.03 13.49
C LYS A 260 -6.59 -14.06 12.40
N LYS A 261 -6.69 -13.67 11.12
CA LYS A 261 -6.52 -14.58 9.99
C LYS A 261 -5.06 -14.75 9.58
N PHE A 262 -4.28 -13.69 9.62
CA PHE A 262 -2.94 -13.65 9.03
C PHE A 262 -1.83 -13.39 10.04
N GLY A 263 -2.15 -12.90 11.24
CA GLY A 263 -1.19 -12.67 12.32
C GLY A 263 -0.57 -13.97 12.89
N PRO A 264 0.45 -13.86 13.72
CA PRO A 264 1.24 -12.66 13.94
C PRO A 264 2.09 -12.28 12.72
N ILE A 265 2.37 -10.97 12.56
CA ILE A 265 3.16 -10.41 11.47
C ILE A 265 4.48 -9.87 12.04
N ASP A 266 5.61 -10.22 11.44
CA ASP A 266 6.93 -9.87 11.99
C ASP A 266 7.31 -8.42 11.73
N LEU A 267 6.93 -7.86 10.56
CA LEU A 267 7.24 -6.48 10.16
C LEU A 267 6.06 -5.87 9.39
N GLY A 268 5.65 -4.68 9.77
CA GLY A 268 4.63 -3.90 9.06
C GLY A 268 5.17 -2.55 8.59
N PHE A 269 4.73 -2.13 7.40
CA PHE A 269 4.93 -0.78 6.88
C PHE A 269 3.58 -0.08 6.87
N GLY A 270 3.54 1.20 7.27
CA GLY A 270 2.29 1.95 7.25
C GLY A 270 2.47 3.45 7.15
N ASN A 271 1.47 4.12 6.59
CA ASN A 271 1.48 5.56 6.36
C ASN A 271 1.45 6.34 7.67
N LEU A 272 2.37 7.29 7.81
CA LEU A 272 2.42 8.26 8.92
C LEU A 272 1.89 9.63 8.53
N GLY A 273 1.87 9.98 7.25
CA GLY A 273 1.54 11.30 6.77
C GLY A 273 0.22 11.39 6.02
N ALA A 274 -0.13 12.61 5.61
CA ALA A 274 -1.32 12.99 4.88
C ALA A 274 -2.63 12.82 5.67
N TYR A 275 -2.59 13.10 6.99
CA TYR A 275 -3.75 12.96 7.86
C TYR A 275 -4.40 14.29 8.25
N ASN A 276 -3.69 15.42 8.20
CA ASN A 276 -4.24 16.71 8.61
C ASN A 276 -4.59 17.59 7.39
N PHE A 277 -5.88 17.85 7.22
CA PHE A 277 -6.41 18.72 6.17
C PHE A 277 -7.23 19.88 6.76
N TYR A 278 -7.08 20.18 8.06
CA TYR A 278 -7.72 21.34 8.66
C TYR A 278 -7.07 22.63 8.10
N PRO A 279 -7.83 23.69 7.73
CA PRO A 279 -9.29 23.85 7.91
C PRO A 279 -10.16 23.40 6.73
N LEU A 280 -9.62 22.70 5.73
CA LEU A 280 -10.44 22.20 4.61
C LEU A 280 -11.46 21.16 5.07
N VAL A 281 -11.11 20.35 6.06
CA VAL A 281 -12.03 19.47 6.76
C VAL A 281 -12.28 20.01 8.16
N PRO A 282 -13.48 19.80 8.73
CA PRO A 282 -13.86 20.42 10.00
C PRO A 282 -13.10 19.89 11.22
N VAL A 283 -12.49 18.71 11.12
CA VAL A 283 -11.81 18.06 12.23
C VAL A 283 -10.31 17.95 11.93
N LYS A 284 -9.50 18.52 12.83
CA LYS A 284 -8.04 18.42 12.77
C LYS A 284 -7.59 16.96 12.96
N ASP A 285 -6.50 16.59 12.30
CA ASP A 285 -5.84 15.27 12.40
C ASP A 285 -6.78 14.07 12.09
N LYS A 286 -7.80 14.30 11.28
CA LYS A 286 -8.75 13.27 10.84
C LYS A 286 -8.81 13.17 9.33
N SER A 287 -8.50 11.99 8.81
CA SER A 287 -8.69 11.63 7.42
C SER A 287 -9.43 10.29 7.31
N THR A 288 -10.24 10.15 6.30
CA THR A 288 -10.94 8.88 6.02
C THR A 288 -10.08 7.88 5.24
N ALA A 289 -8.96 8.35 4.71
CA ALA A 289 -8.11 7.60 3.79
C ALA A 289 -6.66 7.46 4.26
N HIS A 290 -6.27 8.18 5.32
CA HIS A 290 -4.94 8.14 5.92
C HIS A 290 -5.06 8.12 7.44
N ALA A 291 -4.51 7.10 8.06
CA ALA A 291 -4.39 7.04 9.51
C ALA A 291 -3.38 8.10 9.99
N ASN A 292 -3.66 8.75 11.12
CA ASN A 292 -2.64 9.48 11.85
C ASN A 292 -1.70 8.50 12.59
N PRO A 293 -0.58 8.95 13.18
CA PRO A 293 0.40 8.04 13.81
C PRO A 293 -0.20 7.12 14.89
N GLU A 294 -1.12 7.61 15.70
CA GLU A 294 -1.78 6.82 16.76
C GLU A 294 -2.76 5.80 16.18
N GLU A 295 -3.51 6.21 15.16
CA GLU A 295 -4.44 5.32 14.45
C GLU A 295 -3.67 4.22 13.71
N LEU A 296 -2.50 4.54 13.12
CA LEU A 296 -1.64 3.53 12.50
C LEU A 296 -1.15 2.51 13.52
N LEU A 297 -0.65 2.95 14.67
CA LEU A 297 -0.21 2.03 15.72
C LEU A 297 -1.34 1.12 16.21
N SER A 298 -2.55 1.66 16.36
CA SER A 298 -3.74 0.87 16.72
C SER A 298 -4.05 -0.18 15.64
N LEU A 299 -4.02 0.21 14.36
CA LEU A 299 -4.22 -0.68 13.21
C LEU A 299 -3.17 -1.79 13.18
N MET A 300 -1.89 -1.45 13.39
CA MET A 300 -0.79 -2.42 13.40
C MET A 300 -0.89 -3.41 14.58
N ARG A 301 -1.38 -2.95 15.74
CA ARG A 301 -1.71 -3.83 16.86
C ARG A 301 -2.87 -4.76 16.53
N ASP A 302 -3.92 -4.26 15.89
CA ASP A 302 -5.06 -5.08 15.44
C ASP A 302 -4.63 -6.16 14.41
N LEU A 303 -3.61 -5.87 13.61
CA LEU A 303 -2.96 -6.83 12.69
C LEU A 303 -1.96 -7.77 13.38
N GLU A 304 -1.72 -7.64 14.68
CA GLU A 304 -0.71 -8.40 15.44
C GLU A 304 0.72 -8.21 14.87
N VAL A 305 1.05 -6.99 14.44
CA VAL A 305 2.39 -6.64 13.93
C VAL A 305 3.35 -6.42 15.08
N LYS A 306 4.54 -7.05 15.03
CA LYS A 306 5.57 -6.98 16.08
C LYS A 306 6.47 -5.75 15.95
N LYS A 307 6.82 -5.37 14.71
CA LYS A 307 7.69 -4.22 14.39
C LYS A 307 7.06 -3.38 13.31
N VAL A 308 7.13 -2.06 13.42
CA VAL A 308 6.50 -1.14 12.46
C VAL A 308 7.53 -0.15 11.91
N ILE A 309 7.52 0.00 10.60
CA ILE A 309 8.24 1.06 9.87
C ILE A 309 7.22 2.06 9.37
N GLY A 310 7.43 3.34 9.71
CA GLY A 310 6.61 4.42 9.18
C GLY A 310 7.01 4.81 7.75
N MET A 311 6.04 5.02 6.89
CA MET A 311 6.22 5.51 5.52
C MET A 311 5.26 6.66 5.20
N HIS A 312 5.27 7.16 3.96
CA HIS A 312 4.37 8.21 3.48
C HIS A 312 4.53 9.55 4.21
N TRP A 313 5.76 9.89 4.59
CA TRP A 313 6.14 11.14 5.26
C TRP A 313 7.54 11.57 4.80
N GLY A 314 8.02 12.71 5.28
CA GLY A 314 9.43 13.10 5.15
C GLY A 314 9.94 13.36 3.72
N THR A 315 9.08 13.49 2.73
CA THR A 315 9.50 13.59 1.31
C THR A 315 8.86 14.76 0.56
N ALA A 316 7.56 14.96 0.71
CA ALA A 316 6.80 16.03 0.08
C ALA A 316 5.66 16.48 0.99
N ILE A 317 5.23 17.73 0.83
CA ILE A 317 4.07 18.26 1.56
C ILE A 317 2.79 17.87 0.81
N LEU A 318 2.06 16.87 1.33
CA LEU A 318 0.81 16.37 0.78
C LEU A 318 -0.42 16.83 1.57
N SER A 319 -0.23 17.25 2.81
CA SER A 319 -1.24 17.65 3.79
C SER A 319 -0.73 18.84 4.61
N LEU A 320 -1.34 19.13 5.74
CA LEU A 320 -1.10 20.35 6.51
C LEU A 320 -0.56 20.11 7.93
N GLU A 321 -0.17 18.89 8.27
CA GLU A 321 0.65 18.64 9.46
C GLU A 321 2.09 19.17 9.27
N PRO A 322 2.76 19.60 10.34
CA PRO A 322 4.19 19.91 10.30
C PRO A 322 4.99 18.72 9.80
N ILE A 323 5.95 18.94 8.90
CA ILE A 323 6.61 17.82 8.16
C ILE A 323 7.38 16.84 9.05
N TRP A 324 7.79 17.27 10.26
CA TRP A 324 8.50 16.43 11.23
C TRP A 324 7.62 15.95 12.40
N GLU A 325 6.34 16.33 12.45
CA GLU A 325 5.39 15.87 13.47
C GLU A 325 5.12 14.36 13.39
N PRO A 326 4.91 13.77 12.19
CA PRO A 326 4.54 12.37 12.07
C PRO A 326 5.50 11.40 12.77
N PRO A 327 6.84 11.43 12.54
CA PRO A 327 7.76 10.50 13.19
C PRO A 327 7.87 10.73 14.70
N VAL A 328 7.75 11.99 15.18
CA VAL A 328 7.78 12.29 16.62
C VAL A 328 6.59 11.67 17.31
N ARG A 329 5.38 11.94 16.83
CA ARG A 329 4.14 11.35 17.38
C ARG A 329 4.15 9.82 17.32
N PHE A 330 4.66 9.27 16.21
CA PHE A 330 4.77 7.83 16.04
C PHE A 330 5.69 7.22 17.10
N LYS A 331 6.89 7.76 17.29
CA LYS A 331 7.86 7.28 18.27
C LYS A 331 7.30 7.33 19.69
N GLU A 332 6.79 8.49 20.12
CA GLU A 332 6.26 8.69 21.46
C GLU A 332 5.09 7.75 21.80
N ASN A 333 4.24 7.45 20.83
CA ASN A 333 3.09 6.58 21.04
C ASN A 333 3.45 5.09 20.88
N ALA A 334 4.43 4.72 20.04
CA ALA A 334 4.94 3.36 19.97
C ALA A 334 5.60 2.93 21.28
N GLU A 335 6.36 3.82 21.92
CA GLU A 335 6.96 3.58 23.24
C GLU A 335 5.90 3.30 24.31
N LYS A 336 4.82 4.09 24.36
CA LYS A 336 3.68 3.88 25.30
C LYS A 336 2.97 2.54 25.09
N LEU A 337 2.94 2.05 23.87
CA LEU A 337 2.28 0.78 23.51
C LEU A 337 3.23 -0.43 23.58
N SER A 338 4.48 -0.23 23.99
CA SER A 338 5.54 -1.27 23.97
C SER A 338 5.73 -1.91 22.59
N LEU A 339 5.43 -1.19 21.52
CA LEU A 339 5.70 -1.59 20.15
C LEU A 339 7.11 -1.18 19.75
N ILE A 340 7.84 -2.10 19.15
CA ILE A 340 9.16 -1.79 18.60
C ILE A 340 8.94 -1.03 17.28
N HIS A 341 9.42 0.21 17.23
CA HIS A 341 9.48 1.02 16.01
C HIS A 341 10.91 1.04 15.47
N ILE A 342 11.04 1.15 14.17
CA ILE A 342 12.32 1.22 13.46
C ILE A 342 12.31 2.49 12.61
#